data_aa0949e27bb881ff2b551213faf9040b
#
_entry.id   aa0949e27bb881ff2b551213faf9040b
#
_cell.length_a   1.000
_cell.length_b   1.000
_cell.length_c   1.000
_cell.angle_alpha   90.00
_cell.angle_beta   90.00
_cell.angle_gamma   90.00
#
_symmetry.space_group_name_H-M   'P 1'
#
loop_
_entity.id
_entity.type
_entity.pdbx_description
1 polymer ?
#
loop_
_entity_poly.entity_id
_entity_poly.type
_entity_poly.pdbx_seq_one_letter_code
_entity_poly.pdbx_strand_id
1 'polypeptide(L)'
;MFDAAFPNNLTEELCAVRKVMPERTFSDCPITISKDAISYALDNRIMEFPDRMYLMDIADTTYDILNQTQKQILCCIYTRSCDGYVREKYLRRLLDMPFDQWAIPFIVKLCDEYVLEIIEVIYNQLKDRDNTDIQSFCANNKTAMVKSYARMTSYWNEYYRKREWDFGKYVGRRLFRECLGYNRTFEK
;
A
#
# COMPACT_ATOMS: atom_id res chain seq x y z
N MET A 1 -7.16 -13.39 -9.45
CA MET A 1 -7.50 -12.16 -8.68
C MET A 1 -6.33 -11.18 -8.58
N PHE A 2 -5.11 -11.64 -8.30
CA PHE A 2 -3.91 -10.80 -8.22
C PHE A 2 -2.91 -11.08 -9.35
N ASP A 3 -3.33 -11.68 -10.44
CA ASP A 3 -2.43 -12.12 -11.52
C ASP A 3 -1.76 -10.93 -12.24
N ALA A 4 -2.48 -9.80 -12.34
CA ALA A 4 -1.93 -8.54 -12.85
C ALA A 4 -1.18 -7.70 -11.79
N ALA A 5 -1.25 -8.08 -10.51
CA ALA A 5 -0.66 -7.33 -9.41
C ALA A 5 0.82 -7.67 -9.15
N PHE A 6 1.28 -8.83 -9.61
CA PHE A 6 2.64 -9.31 -9.37
C PHE A 6 3.36 -9.68 -10.68
N PRO A 7 4.71 -9.68 -10.71
CA PRO A 7 5.48 -10.18 -11.84
C PRO A 7 5.16 -11.65 -12.15
N ASN A 8 5.19 -12.02 -13.45
CA ASN A 8 4.87 -13.38 -13.89
C ASN A 8 5.80 -14.46 -13.28
N ASN A 9 7.05 -14.11 -12.99
CA ASN A 9 8.00 -15.01 -12.34
C ASN A 9 7.65 -15.33 -10.86
N LEU A 10 6.65 -14.64 -10.27
CA LEU A 10 6.16 -14.91 -8.92
C LEU A 10 4.87 -15.74 -8.89
N THR A 11 4.45 -16.31 -10.02
CA THR A 11 3.20 -17.07 -10.12
C THR A 11 3.15 -18.25 -9.14
N GLU A 12 4.25 -18.98 -8.99
CA GLU A 12 4.32 -20.12 -8.06
C GLU A 12 4.20 -19.67 -6.61
N GLU A 13 4.91 -18.59 -6.24
CA GLU A 13 4.88 -18.01 -4.90
C GLU A 13 3.50 -17.42 -4.57
N LEU A 14 2.87 -16.76 -5.54
CA LEU A 14 1.50 -16.28 -5.40
C LEU A 14 0.50 -17.43 -5.21
N CYS A 15 0.66 -18.55 -5.92
CA CYS A 15 -0.14 -19.75 -5.74
C CYS A 15 0.04 -20.34 -4.33
N ALA A 16 1.27 -20.38 -3.81
CA ALA A 16 1.54 -20.85 -2.46
C ALA A 16 0.88 -19.95 -1.40
N VAL A 17 0.96 -18.62 -1.56
CA VAL A 17 0.30 -17.65 -0.68
C VAL A 17 -1.22 -17.83 -0.70
N ARG A 18 -1.82 -18.03 -1.87
CA ARG A 18 -3.28 -18.24 -1.99
C ARG A 18 -3.76 -19.46 -1.20
N LYS A 19 -2.97 -20.53 -1.12
CA LYS A 19 -3.32 -21.76 -0.38
C LYS A 19 -3.40 -21.56 1.14
N VAL A 20 -2.66 -20.59 1.68
CA VAL A 20 -2.67 -20.30 3.12
C VAL A 20 -3.65 -19.18 3.49
N MET A 21 -4.19 -18.47 2.50
CA MET A 21 -5.23 -17.47 2.73
C MET A 21 -6.58 -18.15 3.01
N PRO A 22 -7.41 -17.57 3.91
CA PRO A 22 -8.76 -18.08 4.14
C PRO A 22 -9.60 -18.07 2.85
N GLU A 23 -10.27 -19.16 2.55
CA GLU A 23 -11.13 -19.26 1.37
C GLU A 23 -12.39 -18.38 1.46
N ARG A 24 -12.84 -18.07 2.70
CA ARG A 24 -14.04 -17.26 2.97
C ARG A 24 -13.76 -16.20 4.03
N THR A 25 -14.38 -15.03 3.90
CA THR A 25 -14.08 -13.88 4.74
C THR A 25 -15.07 -13.63 5.88
N PHE A 26 -16.32 -13.95 5.74
CA PHE A 26 -17.36 -13.87 6.79
C PHE A 26 -18.49 -14.82 6.44
N SER A 27 -18.91 -15.65 7.39
CA SER A 27 -20.10 -16.51 7.32
C SER A 27 -20.80 -16.52 5.95
N ASP A 28 -20.29 -17.32 5.01
CA ASP A 28 -20.87 -17.58 3.68
C ASP A 28 -20.84 -16.44 2.63
N CYS A 29 -20.28 -15.27 2.96
CA CYS A 29 -20.05 -14.25 1.94
C CYS A 29 -18.76 -14.51 1.15
N PRO A 30 -18.81 -14.43 -0.19
CA PRO A 30 -17.60 -14.46 -1.00
C PRO A 30 -16.70 -13.27 -0.66
N ILE A 31 -15.38 -13.38 -0.91
CA ILE A 31 -14.46 -12.25 -0.81
C ILE A 31 -15.04 -11.10 -1.64
N THR A 32 -15.53 -10.06 -0.94
CA THR A 32 -16.04 -8.88 -1.64
C THR A 32 -14.86 -7.99 -1.98
N ILE A 33 -14.61 -7.87 -3.26
CA ILE A 33 -13.59 -6.99 -3.82
C ILE A 33 -14.30 -5.70 -4.20
N SER A 34 -13.67 -4.54 -3.92
CA SER A 34 -14.16 -3.28 -4.48
C SER A 34 -14.20 -3.39 -6.01
N LYS A 35 -15.21 -2.79 -6.63
CA LYS A 35 -15.28 -2.73 -8.09
C LYS A 35 -14.17 -1.86 -8.69
N ASP A 36 -13.56 -1.00 -7.86
CA ASP A 36 -12.52 -0.10 -8.28
C ASP A 36 -11.16 -0.82 -8.20
N ALA A 37 -10.52 -0.96 -9.34
CA ALA A 37 -9.15 -1.41 -9.45
C ALA A 37 -8.20 -0.21 -9.39
N ILE A 38 -7.09 -0.38 -8.71
CA ILE A 38 -5.95 0.54 -8.71
C ILE A 38 -4.99 0.09 -9.78
N SER A 39 -4.61 1.02 -10.67
CA SER A 39 -3.66 0.76 -11.75
C SER A 39 -2.43 1.65 -11.61
N TYR A 40 -1.26 1.07 -11.74
CA TYR A 40 0.02 1.76 -11.79
C TYR A 40 0.92 1.21 -12.88
N ALA A 41 1.73 2.08 -13.47
CA ALA A 41 2.81 1.68 -14.36
C ALA A 41 4.06 1.29 -13.55
N LEU A 42 4.60 0.09 -13.81
CA LEU A 42 5.86 -0.40 -13.26
C LEU A 42 6.57 -1.28 -14.29
N ASP A 43 7.84 -0.98 -14.60
CA ASP A 43 8.69 -1.77 -15.48
C ASP A 43 8.04 -2.13 -16.84
N ASN A 44 7.51 -1.11 -17.52
CA ASN A 44 6.81 -1.25 -18.82
C ASN A 44 5.55 -2.12 -18.80
N ARG A 45 4.99 -2.42 -17.63
CA ARG A 45 3.70 -3.10 -17.48
C ARG A 45 2.72 -2.28 -16.66
N ILE A 46 1.46 -2.58 -16.80
CA ILE A 46 0.41 -2.06 -15.89
C ILE A 46 0.18 -3.11 -14.81
N MET A 47 0.34 -2.69 -13.57
CA MET A 47 -0.08 -3.46 -12.40
C MET A 47 -1.50 -3.08 -12.03
N GLU A 48 -2.32 -4.08 -11.71
CA GLU A 48 -3.69 -3.86 -11.24
C GLU A 48 -3.98 -4.70 -10.01
N PHE A 49 -4.57 -4.06 -9.00
CA PHE A 49 -5.01 -4.72 -7.78
C PHE A 49 -6.25 -4.02 -7.19
N PRO A 50 -7.07 -4.72 -6.39
CA PRO A 50 -8.27 -4.15 -5.78
C PRO A 50 -7.94 -2.99 -4.85
N ASP A 51 -8.78 -1.94 -4.82
CA ASP A 51 -8.62 -0.87 -3.82
C ASP A 51 -8.86 -1.38 -2.40
N ARG A 52 -9.91 -2.21 -2.20
CA ARG A 52 -10.22 -2.81 -0.90
C ARG A 52 -10.73 -4.24 -1.05
N MET A 53 -10.47 -5.03 -0.01
CA MET A 53 -10.91 -6.42 0.09
C MET A 53 -11.34 -6.75 1.51
N TYR A 54 -12.38 -7.54 1.66
CA TYR A 54 -12.70 -8.19 2.92
C TYR A 54 -11.84 -9.45 3.06
N LEU A 55 -10.85 -9.39 3.93
CA LEU A 55 -9.92 -10.48 4.22
C LEU A 55 -9.93 -10.77 5.72
N MET A 56 -10.09 -12.05 6.07
CA MET A 56 -9.80 -12.50 7.43
C MET A 56 -8.29 -12.54 7.65
N ASP A 57 -7.85 -12.11 8.82
CA ASP A 57 -6.43 -12.23 9.19
C ASP A 57 -6.04 -13.72 9.32
N ILE A 58 -4.79 -14.04 9.03
CA ILE A 58 -4.25 -15.38 9.23
C ILE A 58 -3.51 -15.46 10.58
N ALA A 59 -3.40 -16.68 11.11
CA ALA A 59 -2.58 -16.92 12.30
C ALA A 59 -1.11 -16.58 12.02
N ASP A 60 -0.41 -16.06 13.03
CA ASP A 60 1.01 -15.73 12.90
C ASP A 60 1.86 -16.96 12.60
N THR A 61 1.50 -18.14 13.13
CA THR A 61 2.14 -19.41 12.80
C THR A 61 2.07 -19.75 11.31
N THR A 62 0.97 -19.38 10.63
CA THR A 62 0.83 -19.54 9.18
C THR A 62 1.71 -18.55 8.42
N TYR A 63 1.86 -17.34 8.93
CA TYR A 63 2.78 -16.35 8.37
C TYR A 63 4.24 -16.80 8.49
N ASP A 64 4.62 -17.37 9.64
CA ASP A 64 6.01 -17.71 9.94
C ASP A 64 6.60 -18.81 9.05
N ILE A 65 5.79 -19.75 8.57
CA ILE A 65 6.23 -20.84 7.67
C ILE A 65 6.48 -20.38 6.23
N LEU A 66 6.05 -19.18 5.84
CA LEU A 66 6.26 -18.66 4.50
C LEU A 66 7.71 -18.23 4.29
N ASN A 67 8.23 -18.38 3.07
CA ASN A 67 9.50 -17.81 2.69
C ASN A 67 9.40 -16.27 2.53
N GLN A 68 10.53 -15.59 2.35
CA GLN A 68 10.56 -14.12 2.33
C GLN A 68 9.72 -13.52 1.20
N THR A 69 9.79 -14.06 -0.02
CA THR A 69 9.00 -13.59 -1.16
C THR A 69 7.51 -13.80 -0.91
N GLN A 70 7.12 -14.95 -0.37
CA GLN A 70 5.74 -15.23 0.00
C GLN A 70 5.23 -14.28 1.09
N LYS A 71 6.06 -13.96 2.08
CA LYS A 71 5.75 -12.97 3.12
C LYS A 71 5.50 -11.59 2.52
N GLN A 72 6.33 -11.14 1.57
CA GLN A 72 6.13 -9.87 0.88
C GLN A 72 4.82 -9.87 0.08
N ILE A 73 4.55 -10.93 -0.71
CA ILE A 73 3.30 -11.06 -1.48
C ILE A 73 2.10 -11.01 -0.55
N LEU A 74 2.12 -11.79 0.53
CA LEU A 74 1.03 -11.81 1.51
C LEU A 74 0.83 -10.42 2.13
N CYS A 75 1.89 -9.76 2.57
CA CYS A 75 1.81 -8.42 3.13
C CYS A 75 1.19 -7.43 2.13
N CYS A 76 1.63 -7.43 0.86
CA CYS A 76 1.04 -6.60 -0.18
C CYS A 76 -0.46 -6.82 -0.33
N ILE A 77 -0.91 -8.08 -0.36
CA ILE A 77 -2.34 -8.43 -0.46
C ILE A 77 -3.10 -7.88 0.75
N TYR A 78 -2.59 -8.09 1.96
CA TYR A 78 -3.27 -7.67 3.20
C TYR A 78 -3.24 -6.15 3.45
N THR A 79 -2.35 -5.40 2.77
CA THR A 79 -2.46 -3.94 2.73
C THR A 79 -3.75 -3.47 2.03
N ARG A 80 -4.49 -4.36 1.38
CA ARG A 80 -5.79 -4.07 0.74
C ARG A 80 -7.00 -4.44 1.60
N SER A 81 -6.79 -4.96 2.82
CA SER A 81 -7.88 -5.30 3.73
C SER A 81 -8.78 -4.09 4.02
N CYS A 82 -10.08 -4.30 4.17
CA CYS A 82 -11.02 -3.30 4.68
C CYS A 82 -10.76 -2.96 6.15
N ASP A 83 -10.18 -3.88 6.92
CA ASP A 83 -9.81 -3.65 8.32
C ASP A 83 -8.51 -2.83 8.40
N GLY A 84 -8.59 -1.64 9.05
CA GLY A 84 -7.45 -0.73 9.23
C GLY A 84 -6.32 -1.31 10.08
N TYR A 85 -6.64 -2.08 11.11
CA TYR A 85 -5.65 -2.74 11.97
C TYR A 85 -4.89 -3.83 11.22
N VAL A 86 -5.60 -4.61 10.40
CA VAL A 86 -4.98 -5.62 9.54
C VAL A 86 -4.06 -4.96 8.52
N ARG A 87 -4.51 -3.86 7.86
CA ARG A 87 -3.66 -3.10 6.93
C ARG A 87 -2.38 -2.60 7.59
N GLU A 88 -2.49 -2.02 8.78
CA GLU A 88 -1.34 -1.50 9.53
C GLU A 88 -0.38 -2.63 9.93
N LYS A 89 -0.89 -3.74 10.46
CA LYS A 89 -0.11 -4.93 10.85
C LYS A 89 0.77 -5.41 9.69
N TYR A 90 0.18 -5.61 8.52
CA TYR A 90 0.91 -6.14 7.36
C TYR A 90 1.78 -5.09 6.67
N LEU A 91 1.42 -3.82 6.74
CA LEU A 91 2.29 -2.74 6.31
C LEU A 91 3.58 -2.69 7.14
N ARG A 92 3.48 -2.76 8.48
CA ARG A 92 4.65 -2.80 9.37
C ARG A 92 5.56 -3.98 9.01
N ARG A 93 5.00 -5.19 8.88
CA ARG A 93 5.75 -6.37 8.46
C ARG A 93 6.45 -6.19 7.11
N LEU A 94 5.78 -5.56 6.14
CA LEU A 94 6.36 -5.28 4.83
C LEU A 94 7.53 -4.28 4.91
N LEU A 95 7.39 -3.23 5.71
CA LEU A 95 8.41 -2.19 5.87
C LEU A 95 9.59 -2.62 6.77
N ASP A 96 9.40 -3.61 7.64
CA ASP A 96 10.45 -4.16 8.51
C ASP A 96 11.40 -5.12 7.77
N MET A 97 11.07 -5.55 6.55
CA MET A 97 11.92 -6.38 5.70
C MET A 97 12.44 -5.60 4.48
N PRO A 98 13.56 -6.02 3.87
CA PRO A 98 13.90 -5.57 2.52
C PRO A 98 12.77 -5.96 1.56
N PHE A 99 12.26 -5.01 0.79
CA PHE A 99 11.17 -5.27 -0.16
C PHE A 99 11.61 -4.95 -1.59
N ASP A 100 11.06 -5.72 -2.52
CA ASP A 100 11.32 -5.57 -3.95
C ASP A 100 10.51 -4.42 -4.55
N GLN A 101 10.95 -3.92 -5.70
CA GLN A 101 10.30 -2.79 -6.40
C GLN A 101 8.82 -3.05 -6.70
N TRP A 102 8.42 -4.30 -6.95
CA TRP A 102 7.01 -4.65 -7.20
C TRP A 102 6.10 -4.48 -5.97
N ALA A 103 6.66 -4.33 -4.77
CA ALA A 103 5.89 -4.03 -3.55
C ALA A 103 5.60 -2.51 -3.39
N ILE A 104 6.38 -1.64 -4.03
CA ILE A 104 6.27 -0.17 -3.94
C ILE A 104 4.84 0.34 -4.22
N PRO A 105 4.14 -0.13 -5.28
CA PRO A 105 2.77 0.32 -5.56
C PRO A 105 1.79 0.12 -4.40
N PHE A 106 1.94 -0.96 -3.65
CA PHE A 106 1.09 -1.26 -2.49
C PHE A 106 1.37 -0.33 -1.31
N ILE A 107 2.64 0.02 -1.07
CA ILE A 107 3.06 0.98 -0.05
C ILE A 107 2.57 2.38 -0.42
N VAL A 108 2.83 2.83 -1.66
CA VAL A 108 2.45 4.16 -2.15
C VAL A 108 0.93 4.34 -2.11
N LYS A 109 0.15 3.28 -2.40
CA LYS A 109 -1.32 3.36 -2.32
C LYS A 109 -1.82 3.63 -0.89
N LEU A 110 -1.06 3.29 0.14
CA LEU A 110 -1.42 3.60 1.53
C LEU A 110 -1.06 5.03 1.96
N CYS A 111 -0.30 5.77 1.16
CA CYS A 111 0.10 7.14 1.52
C CYS A 111 -1.07 8.15 1.45
N ASP A 112 -2.18 7.78 0.84
CA ASP A 112 -3.41 8.60 0.77
C ASP A 112 -4.56 8.04 1.66
N GLU A 113 -4.21 7.34 2.73
CA GLU A 113 -5.18 6.82 3.70
C GLU A 113 -5.76 7.93 4.59
N TYR A 114 -6.97 7.68 5.12
CA TYR A 114 -7.55 8.52 6.16
C TYR A 114 -7.11 8.10 7.57
N VAL A 115 -6.51 6.92 7.73
CA VAL A 115 -5.98 6.39 9.01
C VAL A 115 -4.59 6.98 9.23
N LEU A 116 -4.49 7.90 10.19
CA LEU A 116 -3.26 8.66 10.45
C LEU A 116 -2.09 7.76 10.85
N GLU A 117 -2.37 6.73 11.64
CA GLU A 117 -1.39 5.75 12.13
C GLU A 117 -0.67 5.04 10.97
N ILE A 118 -1.39 4.72 9.89
CA ILE A 118 -0.79 4.12 8.69
C ILE A 118 0.18 5.10 8.02
N ILE A 119 -0.21 6.37 7.89
CA ILE A 119 0.64 7.41 7.29
C ILE A 119 1.89 7.65 8.16
N GLU A 120 1.73 7.68 9.49
CA GLU A 120 2.83 7.83 10.43
C GLU A 120 3.82 6.66 10.36
N VAL A 121 3.32 5.43 10.26
CA VAL A 121 4.17 4.23 10.06
C VAL A 121 5.01 4.37 8.80
N ILE A 122 4.40 4.71 7.66
CA ILE A 122 5.14 4.85 6.40
C ILE A 122 6.18 5.97 6.51
N TYR A 123 5.78 7.15 6.99
CA TYR A 123 6.68 8.28 7.13
C TYR A 123 7.89 7.96 8.02
N ASN A 124 7.65 7.39 9.21
CA ASN A 124 8.72 7.07 10.15
C ASN A 124 9.70 6.01 9.62
N GLN A 125 9.22 5.09 8.80
CA GLN A 125 10.05 4.06 8.18
C GLN A 125 10.84 4.58 6.97
N LEU A 126 10.31 5.56 6.24
CA LEU A 126 10.92 6.03 4.99
C LEU A 126 11.76 7.29 5.14
N LYS A 127 11.51 8.17 6.14
CA LYS A 127 12.14 9.49 6.25
C LYS A 127 13.67 9.48 6.30
N ASP A 128 14.26 8.39 6.82
CA ASP A 128 15.71 8.24 7.00
C ASP A 128 16.32 7.19 6.05
N ARG A 129 15.55 6.72 5.03
CA ARG A 129 16.00 5.74 4.03
C ARG A 129 16.30 6.40 2.68
N ASP A 130 17.07 5.72 1.86
CA ASP A 130 17.12 6.01 0.43
C ASP A 130 15.79 5.61 -0.22
N ASN A 131 15.09 6.60 -0.75
CA ASN A 131 13.78 6.44 -1.38
C ASN A 131 13.84 6.61 -2.90
N THR A 132 15.01 6.47 -3.52
CA THR A 132 15.19 6.72 -4.97
C THR A 132 14.23 5.89 -5.82
N ASP A 133 14.05 4.59 -5.52
CA ASP A 133 13.13 3.72 -6.25
C ASP A 133 11.67 4.14 -6.08
N ILE A 134 11.27 4.51 -4.86
CA ILE A 134 9.92 5.00 -4.57
C ILE A 134 9.66 6.33 -5.30
N GLN A 135 10.62 7.25 -5.28
CA GLN A 135 10.49 8.54 -5.97
C GLN A 135 10.44 8.36 -7.49
N SER A 136 11.24 7.45 -8.05
CA SER A 136 11.21 7.08 -9.46
C SER A 136 9.85 6.51 -9.85
N PHE A 137 9.31 5.57 -9.06
CA PHE A 137 7.97 5.04 -9.25
C PHE A 137 6.90 6.14 -9.23
N CYS A 138 6.94 7.04 -8.24
CA CYS A 138 6.00 8.17 -8.14
C CYS A 138 6.10 9.10 -9.35
N ALA A 139 7.31 9.40 -9.83
CA ALA A 139 7.54 10.24 -11.01
C ALA A 139 6.99 9.60 -12.30
N ASN A 140 7.02 8.27 -12.41
CA ASN A 140 6.44 7.55 -13.55
C ASN A 140 4.91 7.43 -13.46
N ASN A 141 4.30 7.72 -12.30
CA ASN A 141 2.86 7.62 -12.04
C ASN A 141 2.23 8.97 -11.66
N LYS A 142 2.68 10.08 -12.25
CA LYS A 142 2.31 11.46 -11.88
C LYS A 142 0.80 11.67 -11.71
N THR A 143 0.00 11.22 -12.67
CA THR A 143 -1.47 11.40 -12.62
C THR A 143 -2.10 10.72 -11.40
N ALA A 144 -1.63 9.53 -11.05
CA ALA A 144 -2.08 8.82 -9.85
C ALA A 144 -1.63 9.57 -8.59
N MET A 145 -0.39 10.06 -8.58
CA MET A 145 0.16 10.80 -7.44
C MET A 145 -0.55 12.13 -7.18
N VAL A 146 -0.94 12.86 -8.23
CA VAL A 146 -1.75 14.09 -8.08
C VAL A 146 -3.10 13.76 -7.42
N LYS A 147 -3.77 12.70 -7.86
CA LYS A 147 -5.04 12.24 -7.25
C LYS A 147 -4.85 11.81 -5.79
N SER A 148 -3.78 11.07 -5.50
CA SER A 148 -3.44 10.66 -4.14
C SER A 148 -3.16 11.85 -3.23
N TYR A 149 -2.37 12.82 -3.70
CA TYR A 149 -2.09 14.04 -2.93
C TYR A 149 -3.37 14.84 -2.65
N ALA A 150 -4.25 15.00 -3.63
CA ALA A 150 -5.53 15.68 -3.46
C ALA A 150 -6.42 14.96 -2.42
N ARG A 151 -6.47 13.62 -2.44
CA ARG A 151 -7.21 12.81 -1.47
C ARG A 151 -6.63 12.96 -0.06
N MET A 152 -5.32 12.86 0.10
CA MET A 152 -4.62 13.08 1.38
C MET A 152 -4.92 14.48 1.94
N THR A 153 -4.90 15.52 1.09
CA THR A 153 -5.24 16.89 1.48
C THR A 153 -6.70 17.02 1.94
N SER A 154 -7.63 16.33 1.25
CA SER A 154 -9.05 16.32 1.62
C SER A 154 -9.26 15.66 2.99
N TYR A 155 -8.57 14.54 3.26
CA TYR A 155 -8.64 13.86 4.56
C TYR A 155 -8.03 14.70 5.69
N TRP A 156 -6.91 15.38 5.43
CA TRP A 156 -6.39 16.34 6.41
C TRP A 156 -7.42 17.42 6.73
N ASN A 157 -8.02 18.04 5.73
CA ASN A 157 -8.98 19.11 5.92
C ASN A 157 -10.23 18.65 6.71
N GLU A 158 -10.71 17.44 6.45
CA GLU A 158 -11.93 16.88 7.07
C GLU A 158 -11.67 16.40 8.49
N TYR A 159 -10.59 15.64 8.71
CA TYR A 159 -10.41 14.90 9.97
C TYR A 159 -9.34 15.49 10.89
N TYR A 160 -8.29 16.12 10.33
CA TYR A 160 -7.08 16.43 11.10
C TYR A 160 -6.79 17.92 11.26
N ARG A 161 -7.36 18.80 10.44
CA ARG A 161 -7.10 20.24 10.45
C ARG A 161 -7.33 20.91 11.82
N LYS A 162 -8.29 20.43 12.59
CA LYS A 162 -8.54 20.95 13.96
C LYS A 162 -7.42 20.61 14.94
N ARG A 163 -6.76 19.48 14.75
CA ARG A 163 -5.65 18.99 15.58
C ARG A 163 -4.30 19.52 15.10
N GLU A 164 -4.08 19.54 13.78
CA GLU A 164 -2.89 20.06 13.12
C GLU A 164 -3.31 21.07 12.04
N TRP A 165 -3.46 22.33 12.47
CA TRP A 165 -3.90 23.42 11.59
C TRP A 165 -2.85 23.81 10.56
N ASP A 166 -1.55 23.60 10.85
CA ASP A 166 -0.46 23.87 9.94
C ASP A 166 -0.26 22.68 8.99
N PHE A 167 -0.84 22.80 7.80
CA PHE A 167 -0.69 21.78 6.77
C PHE A 167 0.79 21.46 6.45
N GLY A 168 1.70 22.43 6.68
CA GLY A 168 3.13 22.23 6.52
C GLY A 168 3.71 21.16 7.42
N LYS A 169 3.14 21.00 8.61
CA LYS A 169 3.56 20.03 9.62
C LYS A 169 2.85 18.70 9.53
N TYR A 170 1.73 18.64 8.82
CA TYR A 170 0.95 17.42 8.68
C TYR A 170 1.80 16.29 8.08
N VAL A 171 1.83 15.15 8.76
CA VAL A 171 2.68 14.02 8.40
C VAL A 171 2.44 13.51 6.98
N GLY A 172 1.18 13.50 6.52
CA GLY A 172 0.84 13.10 5.15
C GLY A 172 1.50 14.00 4.11
N ARG A 173 1.47 15.34 4.29
CA ARG A 173 2.16 16.27 3.41
C ARG A 173 3.67 16.09 3.45
N ARG A 174 4.23 15.87 4.64
CA ARG A 174 5.67 15.62 4.80
C ARG A 174 6.07 14.32 4.09
N LEU A 175 5.30 13.24 4.26
CA LEU A 175 5.51 11.98 3.55
C LEU A 175 5.58 12.20 2.04
N PHE A 176 4.61 12.88 1.44
CA PHE A 176 4.60 13.14 0.01
C PHE A 176 5.82 13.92 -0.47
N ARG A 177 6.24 14.95 0.27
CA ARG A 177 7.35 15.81 -0.14
C ARG A 177 8.73 15.24 0.14
N GLU A 178 8.91 14.66 1.33
CA GLU A 178 10.22 14.23 1.82
C GLU A 178 10.56 12.81 1.34
N CYS A 179 9.57 11.91 1.28
CA CYS A 179 9.81 10.51 0.94
C CYS A 179 9.42 10.16 -0.50
N LEU A 180 8.26 10.67 -0.99
CA LEU A 180 7.76 10.32 -2.32
C LEU A 180 8.23 11.28 -3.44
N GLY A 181 8.99 12.33 -3.10
CA GLY A 181 9.50 13.30 -4.08
C GLY A 181 8.43 14.17 -4.72
N TYR A 182 7.21 14.24 -4.16
CA TYR A 182 6.11 15.03 -4.71
C TYR A 182 6.41 16.52 -4.64
N ASN A 183 6.37 17.19 -5.76
CA ASN A 183 6.64 18.63 -5.87
C ASN A 183 5.77 19.27 -6.98
N ARG A 184 5.91 20.57 -7.19
CA ARG A 184 5.13 21.33 -8.19
C ARG A 184 5.25 20.82 -9.62
N THR A 185 6.26 20.02 -9.96
CA THR A 185 6.42 19.46 -11.32
C THR A 185 5.44 18.31 -11.60
N PHE A 186 4.83 17.74 -10.57
CA PHE A 186 3.77 16.72 -10.72
C PHE A 186 2.45 17.35 -11.19
N GLU A 187 2.23 18.65 -10.91
CA GLU A 187 0.99 19.38 -11.19
C GLU A 187 0.97 20.03 -12.58
N LYS A 188 2.09 19.94 -13.32
CA LYS A 188 2.26 20.45 -14.69
C LYS A 188 2.17 19.31 -15.70
#